data_7f731f69a64d7e36482daf88b45313d7
#
_entry.id   7f731f69a64d7e36482daf88b45313d7
#
_cell.length_a   1.000
_cell.length_b   1.000
_cell.length_c   1.000
_cell.angle_alpha   90.00
_cell.angle_beta   90.00
_cell.angle_gamma   90.00
#
_symmetry.space_group_name_H-M   'P 1'
#
loop_
_entity.id
_entity.type
_entity.pdbx_description
1 polymer ?
#
loop_
_entity_poly.entity_id
_entity_poly.type
_entity_poly.pdbx_seq_one_letter_code
_entity_poly.pdbx_strand_id
1 'polypeptide(L)'
;MKTTDFPRLLSDFLLNELPSVRNQSSNTIASYRNTYIRLLTYCCDILSIKPEKLRVSDLTVERITEYLNWLEQECNNSISTRNQRLAAIHSLFRYIQMQAPEYMFQCQQILGIPYKKAEKHQVGYLSEAETKSLLAMPDAETRKGRRDQAMLTLLYDSGARVQELADLCVGDLRLDCPAQVKLTGKGRKTRSVPLMDKTVVLLKNYLSEQRLDTPSSFEHPLFFNSQGKKLSRQGIAYILKKYANECGIDKISPHGMRHTKAMHLTEADVNPIFIRDFLGHTDLKVTEIYSKTSIKMKKAALDKMKSGKDVIPEKPLKDWTEDKSLLDWLNGLKH
;
A
#
# COMPACT_ATOMS: atom_id res chain seq x y z
N MET A 1 38.68 -5.53 -21.01
CA MET A 1 38.97 -4.56 -19.91
C MET A 1 38.72 -5.26 -18.58
N LYS A 2 39.69 -5.24 -17.65
CA LYS A 2 39.41 -5.72 -16.27
C LYS A 2 38.42 -4.78 -15.65
N THR A 3 37.25 -5.28 -15.28
CA THR A 3 36.24 -4.53 -14.50
C THR A 3 36.80 -4.24 -13.11
N THR A 4 36.47 -3.06 -12.57
CA THR A 4 36.79 -2.70 -11.17
C THR A 4 35.99 -3.55 -10.20
N ASP A 5 36.25 -3.43 -8.91
CA ASP A 5 35.62 -4.21 -7.85
C ASP A 5 34.12 -3.95 -7.70
N PHE A 6 33.68 -2.69 -7.80
CA PHE A 6 32.27 -2.32 -7.61
C PHE A 6 31.33 -2.98 -8.63
N PRO A 7 31.52 -2.89 -9.96
CA PRO A 7 30.65 -3.56 -10.92
C PRO A 7 30.56 -5.08 -10.72
N ARG A 8 31.65 -5.72 -10.34
CA ARG A 8 31.67 -7.16 -10.03
C ARG A 8 30.80 -7.47 -8.83
N LEU A 9 30.98 -6.75 -7.71
CA LEU A 9 30.23 -6.94 -6.47
C LEU A 9 28.74 -6.61 -6.67
N LEU A 10 28.43 -5.55 -7.41
CA LEU A 10 27.04 -5.19 -7.74
C LEU A 10 26.36 -6.27 -8.59
N SER A 11 27.05 -6.81 -9.60
CA SER A 11 26.51 -7.87 -10.44
C SER A 11 26.25 -9.13 -9.65
N ASP A 12 27.18 -9.55 -8.81
CA ASP A 12 27.03 -10.73 -7.96
C ASP A 12 25.89 -10.55 -6.93
N PHE A 13 25.79 -9.37 -6.33
CA PHE A 13 24.69 -9.03 -5.45
C PHE A 13 23.31 -9.14 -6.12
N LEU A 14 23.17 -8.60 -7.34
CA LEU A 14 21.89 -8.59 -8.07
C LEU A 14 21.53 -9.96 -8.66
N LEU A 15 22.52 -10.73 -9.14
CA LEU A 15 22.28 -11.98 -9.87
C LEU A 15 22.32 -13.22 -8.98
N ASN A 16 23.08 -13.20 -7.88
CA ASN A 16 23.27 -14.34 -7.01
C ASN A 16 22.71 -14.10 -5.60
N GLU A 17 23.19 -13.06 -4.90
CA GLU A 17 22.83 -12.83 -3.50
C GLU A 17 21.33 -12.58 -3.31
N LEU A 18 20.75 -11.64 -4.07
CA LEU A 18 19.34 -11.30 -3.91
C LEU A 18 18.40 -12.45 -4.30
N PRO A 19 18.53 -13.10 -5.48
CA PRO A 19 17.60 -14.15 -5.88
C PRO A 19 17.84 -15.47 -5.16
N SER A 20 19.10 -15.92 -5.08
CA SER A 20 19.41 -17.28 -4.66
C SER A 20 19.60 -17.40 -3.14
N VAL A 21 20.36 -16.46 -2.52
CA VAL A 21 20.66 -16.53 -1.09
C VAL A 21 19.51 -15.91 -0.27
N ARG A 22 19.03 -14.71 -0.64
CA ARG A 22 17.97 -14.01 0.09
C ARG A 22 16.55 -14.30 -0.39
N ASN A 23 16.40 -15.10 -1.44
CA ASN A 23 15.10 -15.44 -2.04
C ASN A 23 14.17 -14.22 -2.21
N GLN A 24 14.76 -13.09 -2.69
CA GLN A 24 14.01 -11.85 -2.86
C GLN A 24 13.08 -11.93 -4.08
N SER A 25 11.92 -11.29 -3.97
CA SER A 25 10.96 -11.24 -5.07
C SER A 25 11.53 -10.47 -6.27
N SER A 26 11.09 -10.83 -7.49
CA SER A 26 11.46 -10.13 -8.74
C SER A 26 11.18 -8.62 -8.67
N ASN A 27 10.10 -8.21 -8.01
CA ASN A 27 9.76 -6.80 -7.80
C ASN A 27 10.76 -6.08 -6.88
N THR A 28 11.26 -6.76 -5.83
CA THR A 28 12.29 -6.21 -4.93
C THR A 28 13.60 -6.04 -5.71
N ILE A 29 14.01 -7.07 -6.47
CA ILE A 29 15.22 -7.02 -7.30
C ILE A 29 15.12 -5.91 -8.35
N ALA A 30 13.95 -5.76 -9.01
CA ALA A 30 13.73 -4.67 -9.96
C ALA A 30 13.81 -3.28 -9.31
N SER A 31 13.27 -3.12 -8.09
CA SER A 31 13.37 -1.87 -7.32
C SER A 31 14.81 -1.53 -6.95
N TYR A 32 15.58 -2.53 -6.52
CA TYR A 32 17.01 -2.38 -6.21
C TYR A 32 17.80 -2.04 -7.46
N ARG A 33 17.60 -2.78 -8.57
CA ARG A 33 18.22 -2.48 -9.86
C ARG A 33 17.98 -1.03 -10.30
N ASN A 34 16.75 -0.54 -10.19
CA ASN A 34 16.41 0.84 -10.51
C ASN A 34 17.16 1.85 -9.62
N THR A 35 17.38 1.52 -8.35
CA THR A 35 18.19 2.35 -7.45
C THR A 35 19.63 2.44 -7.92
N TYR A 36 20.22 1.32 -8.29
CA TYR A 36 21.62 1.30 -8.74
C TYR A 36 21.81 1.92 -10.13
N ILE A 37 20.84 1.75 -11.05
CA ILE A 37 20.86 2.49 -12.32
C ILE A 37 20.92 3.99 -12.03
N ARG A 38 20.09 4.52 -11.14
CA ARG A 38 20.11 5.94 -10.76
C ARG A 38 21.41 6.38 -10.10
N LEU A 39 22.00 5.53 -9.24
CA LEU A 39 23.29 5.81 -8.62
C LEU A 39 24.42 5.86 -9.68
N LEU A 40 24.45 4.90 -10.60
CA LEU A 40 25.42 4.86 -11.69
C LEU A 40 25.26 6.03 -12.66
N THR A 41 24.01 6.43 -12.97
CA THR A 41 23.73 7.63 -13.76
C THR A 41 24.30 8.88 -13.06
N TYR A 42 24.07 9.04 -11.76
CA TYR A 42 24.63 10.14 -10.96
C TYR A 42 26.17 10.13 -10.99
N CYS A 43 26.79 8.97 -10.81
CA CYS A 43 28.26 8.86 -10.86
C CYS A 43 28.80 9.24 -12.25
N CYS A 44 28.11 8.87 -13.32
CA CYS A 44 28.52 9.19 -14.70
C CYS A 44 28.34 10.68 -15.01
N ASP A 45 27.14 11.22 -14.75
CA ASP A 45 26.75 12.55 -15.25
C ASP A 45 27.28 13.67 -14.35
N ILE A 46 27.36 13.44 -13.03
CA ILE A 46 27.78 14.48 -12.06
C ILE A 46 29.25 14.31 -11.66
N LEU A 47 29.69 13.06 -11.39
CA LEU A 47 31.07 12.81 -10.95
C LEU A 47 32.01 12.49 -12.11
N SER A 48 31.52 12.37 -13.35
CA SER A 48 32.28 12.00 -14.54
C SER A 48 33.01 10.65 -14.42
N ILE A 49 32.48 9.74 -13.58
CA ILE A 49 33.06 8.40 -13.37
C ILE A 49 32.21 7.39 -14.14
N LYS A 50 32.79 6.79 -15.16
CA LYS A 50 32.12 5.74 -15.95
C LYS A 50 31.83 4.52 -15.08
N PRO A 51 30.65 3.86 -15.22
CA PRO A 51 30.27 2.70 -14.43
C PRO A 51 31.32 1.60 -14.34
N GLU A 52 32.03 1.31 -15.46
CA GLU A 52 33.03 0.27 -15.55
C GLU A 52 34.33 0.59 -14.80
N LYS A 53 34.56 1.87 -14.48
CA LYS A 53 35.71 2.37 -13.73
C LYS A 53 35.41 2.68 -12.27
N LEU A 54 34.15 2.66 -11.87
CA LEU A 54 33.72 2.95 -10.50
C LEU A 54 34.28 1.90 -9.53
N ARG A 55 34.87 2.35 -8.43
CA ARG A 55 35.39 1.50 -7.34
C ARG A 55 34.55 1.66 -6.10
N VAL A 56 34.58 0.67 -5.21
CA VAL A 56 33.92 0.79 -3.90
C VAL A 56 34.43 2.01 -3.14
N SER A 57 35.77 2.25 -3.19
CA SER A 57 36.40 3.42 -2.54
C SER A 57 35.92 4.77 -3.07
N ASP A 58 35.35 4.85 -4.28
CA ASP A 58 34.80 6.08 -4.82
C ASP A 58 33.46 6.47 -4.21
N LEU A 59 32.75 5.52 -3.59
CA LEU A 59 31.44 5.71 -3.00
C LEU A 59 31.58 6.03 -1.50
N THR A 60 32.10 7.22 -1.18
CA THR A 60 32.23 7.68 0.21
C THR A 60 30.88 8.10 0.80
N VAL A 61 30.84 8.33 2.13
CA VAL A 61 29.64 8.83 2.82
C VAL A 61 29.18 10.16 2.24
N GLU A 62 30.11 11.06 1.95
CA GLU A 62 29.85 12.36 1.37
C GLU A 62 29.16 12.21 0.02
N ARG A 63 29.73 11.41 -0.89
CA ARG A 63 29.17 11.16 -2.23
C ARG A 63 27.80 10.49 -2.20
N ILE A 64 27.58 9.53 -1.29
CA ILE A 64 26.25 8.93 -1.11
C ILE A 64 25.26 9.96 -0.57
N THR A 65 25.70 10.82 0.36
CA THR A 65 24.83 11.89 0.90
C THR A 65 24.49 12.93 -0.17
N GLU A 66 25.45 13.34 -0.98
CA GLU A 66 25.24 14.24 -2.13
C GLU A 66 24.29 13.61 -3.16
N TYR A 67 24.45 12.31 -3.49
CA TYR A 67 23.50 11.58 -4.33
C TYR A 67 22.08 11.61 -3.76
N LEU A 68 21.91 11.39 -2.46
CA LEU A 68 20.61 11.42 -1.82
C LEU A 68 19.98 12.82 -1.84
N ASN A 69 20.78 13.86 -1.72
CA ASN A 69 20.33 15.27 -1.84
C ASN A 69 19.97 15.59 -3.29
N TRP A 70 20.76 15.16 -4.26
CA TRP A 70 20.46 15.28 -5.69
C TRP A 70 19.13 14.64 -6.07
N LEU A 71 18.81 13.45 -5.50
CA LEU A 71 17.53 12.80 -5.72
C LEU A 71 16.36 13.67 -5.24
N GLU A 72 16.50 14.39 -4.13
CA GLU A 72 15.45 15.26 -3.59
C GLU A 72 15.34 16.57 -4.37
N GLN A 73 16.45 17.23 -4.65
CA GLN A 73 16.48 18.58 -5.21
C GLN A 73 16.28 18.58 -6.72
N GLU A 74 17.04 17.74 -7.44
CA GLU A 74 17.03 17.75 -8.90
C GLU A 74 16.04 16.74 -9.49
N CYS A 75 15.85 15.58 -8.84
CA CYS A 75 14.94 14.55 -9.32
C CYS A 75 13.53 14.64 -8.70
N ASN A 76 13.26 15.62 -7.84
CA ASN A 76 11.98 15.82 -7.15
C ASN A 76 11.45 14.55 -6.45
N ASN A 77 12.35 13.74 -5.90
CA ASN A 77 11.94 12.52 -5.18
C ASN A 77 11.43 12.87 -3.78
N SER A 78 10.35 12.22 -3.37
CA SER A 78 9.86 12.31 -2.00
C SER A 78 10.88 11.71 -1.01
N ILE A 79 10.83 12.17 0.25
CA ILE A 79 11.64 11.62 1.36
C ILE A 79 11.45 10.09 1.47
N SER A 80 10.24 9.58 1.24
CA SER A 80 9.96 8.14 1.25
C SER A 80 10.74 7.41 0.14
N THR A 81 10.75 7.96 -1.08
CA THR A 81 11.50 7.39 -2.21
C THR A 81 13.01 7.46 -1.96
N ARG A 82 13.50 8.59 -1.45
CA ARG A 82 14.91 8.76 -1.02
C ARG A 82 15.31 7.68 -0.02
N ASN A 83 14.49 7.47 1.01
CA ASN A 83 14.74 6.46 2.05
C ASN A 83 14.69 5.04 1.50
N GLN A 84 13.79 4.75 0.58
CA GLN A 84 13.76 3.44 -0.11
C GLN A 84 15.05 3.18 -0.89
N ARG A 85 15.61 4.19 -1.56
CA ARG A 85 16.89 4.06 -2.26
C ARG A 85 18.05 3.89 -1.29
N LEU A 86 18.06 4.62 -0.17
CA LEU A 86 19.04 4.42 0.88
C LEU A 86 18.99 2.99 1.45
N ALA A 87 17.79 2.43 1.64
CA ALA A 87 17.65 1.04 2.10
C ALA A 87 18.29 0.04 1.12
N ALA A 88 18.14 0.26 -0.19
CA ALA A 88 18.81 -0.55 -1.20
C ALA A 88 20.35 -0.40 -1.14
N ILE A 89 20.86 0.83 -0.99
CA ILE A 89 22.29 1.11 -0.82
C ILE A 89 22.81 0.39 0.43
N HIS A 90 22.14 0.53 1.58
CA HIS A 90 22.52 -0.17 2.80
C HIS A 90 22.54 -1.69 2.61
N SER A 91 21.60 -2.25 1.85
CA SER A 91 21.58 -3.68 1.56
C SER A 91 22.80 -4.15 0.76
N LEU A 92 23.24 -3.35 -0.23
CA LEU A 92 24.45 -3.62 -1.00
C LEU A 92 25.70 -3.47 -0.14
N PHE A 93 25.82 -2.41 0.64
CA PHE A 93 27.00 -2.19 1.48
C PHE A 93 27.15 -3.19 2.61
N ARG A 94 26.05 -3.75 3.15
CA ARG A 94 26.13 -4.92 4.05
C ARG A 94 26.69 -6.15 3.34
N TYR A 95 26.34 -6.36 2.08
CA TYR A 95 26.89 -7.44 1.28
C TYR A 95 28.38 -7.20 0.99
N ILE A 96 28.77 -5.98 0.56
CA ILE A 96 30.17 -5.61 0.31
C ILE A 96 31.02 -5.81 1.55
N GLN A 97 30.55 -5.41 2.72
CA GLN A 97 31.25 -5.57 4.00
C GLN A 97 31.63 -7.02 4.29
N MET A 98 30.81 -7.98 3.86
CA MET A 98 31.08 -9.41 4.03
C MET A 98 32.00 -9.98 2.94
N GLN A 99 31.92 -9.46 1.71
CA GLN A 99 32.68 -9.98 0.56
C GLN A 99 34.05 -9.34 0.40
N ALA A 100 34.23 -8.13 0.92
CA ALA A 100 35.45 -7.32 0.79
C ALA A 100 35.74 -6.62 2.12
N PRO A 101 36.31 -7.34 3.11
CA PRO A 101 36.56 -6.81 4.47
C PRO A 101 37.46 -5.57 4.52
N GLU A 102 38.30 -5.35 3.49
CA GLU A 102 39.10 -4.15 3.32
C GLU A 102 38.26 -2.85 3.31
N TYR A 103 37.01 -2.91 2.92
CA TYR A 103 36.08 -1.76 2.90
C TYR A 103 35.21 -1.67 4.15
N MET A 104 35.47 -2.48 5.19
CA MET A 104 34.60 -2.58 6.40
C MET A 104 34.30 -1.22 7.03
N PHE A 105 35.32 -0.40 7.24
CA PHE A 105 35.17 0.92 7.85
C PHE A 105 34.26 1.85 7.01
N GLN A 106 34.52 1.93 5.69
CA GLN A 106 33.70 2.71 4.76
C GLN A 106 32.25 2.19 4.73
N CYS A 107 32.06 0.88 4.71
CA CYS A 107 30.72 0.28 4.75
C CYS A 107 29.96 0.68 6.03
N GLN A 108 30.63 0.62 7.19
CA GLN A 108 30.03 1.04 8.47
C GLN A 108 29.60 2.50 8.46
N GLN A 109 30.44 3.39 7.92
CA GLN A 109 30.11 4.80 7.79
C GLN A 109 28.84 5.02 6.89
N ILE A 110 28.78 4.33 5.75
CA ILE A 110 27.61 4.43 4.84
C ILE A 110 26.36 3.86 5.50
N LEU A 111 26.47 2.74 6.22
CA LEU A 111 25.37 2.14 6.96
C LEU A 111 24.89 3.04 8.12
N GLY A 112 25.74 3.96 8.58
CA GLY A 112 25.40 4.99 9.57
C GLY A 112 24.58 6.16 9.04
N ILE A 113 24.40 6.30 7.70
CA ILE A 113 23.59 7.38 7.13
C ILE A 113 22.11 7.23 7.60
N PRO A 114 21.54 8.24 8.29
CA PRO A 114 20.20 8.12 8.85
C PRO A 114 19.10 8.24 7.80
N TYR A 115 17.98 7.56 8.06
CA TYR A 115 16.74 7.81 7.32
C TYR A 115 16.14 9.15 7.73
N LYS A 116 15.70 9.95 6.76
CA LYS A 116 14.94 11.18 7.03
C LYS A 116 13.53 10.83 7.49
N LYS A 117 13.02 11.58 8.46
CA LYS A 117 11.64 11.46 8.90
C LYS A 117 10.70 11.89 7.76
N ALA A 118 9.94 10.95 7.22
CA ALA A 118 8.91 11.24 6.24
C ALA A 118 7.60 11.62 6.93
N GLU A 119 6.93 12.64 6.44
CA GLU A 119 5.58 12.95 6.87
C GLU A 119 4.64 11.83 6.43
N LYS A 120 3.83 11.35 7.36
CA LYS A 120 2.77 10.39 7.05
C LYS A 120 1.56 11.17 6.56
N HIS A 121 1.42 11.30 5.25
CA HIS A 121 0.17 11.79 4.70
C HIS A 121 -0.93 10.80 5.03
N GLN A 122 -2.01 11.29 5.64
CA GLN A 122 -3.22 10.48 5.78
C GLN A 122 -3.72 10.18 4.37
N VAL A 123 -3.79 8.90 4.04
CA VAL A 123 -4.39 8.47 2.77
C VAL A 123 -5.89 8.71 2.90
N GLY A 124 -6.42 9.64 2.12
CA GLY A 124 -7.86 9.86 2.04
C GLY A 124 -8.56 8.58 1.57
N TYR A 125 -9.78 8.36 2.05
CA TYR A 125 -10.65 7.30 1.58
C TYR A 125 -11.94 7.91 1.06
N LEU A 126 -12.63 7.19 0.17
CA LEU A 126 -13.89 7.62 -0.39
C LEU A 126 -15.04 7.39 0.61
N SER A 127 -15.97 8.33 0.67
CA SER A 127 -17.26 8.11 1.33
C SER A 127 -18.07 7.02 0.60
N GLU A 128 -19.11 6.51 1.25
CA GLU A 128 -20.03 5.56 0.61
C GLU A 128 -20.69 6.12 -0.65
N ALA A 129 -21.07 7.42 -0.63
CA ALA A 129 -21.66 8.09 -1.78
C ALA A 129 -20.69 8.21 -2.96
N GLU A 130 -19.45 8.63 -2.73
CA GLU A 130 -18.40 8.70 -3.75
C GLU A 130 -18.07 7.31 -4.31
N THR A 131 -17.97 6.30 -3.43
CA THR A 131 -17.73 4.92 -3.85
C THR A 131 -18.87 4.40 -4.73
N LYS A 132 -20.13 4.65 -4.35
CA LYS A 132 -21.28 4.26 -5.15
C LYS A 132 -21.30 4.95 -6.51
N SER A 133 -21.02 6.25 -6.57
CA SER A 133 -20.93 7.00 -7.82
C SER A 133 -19.82 6.45 -8.73
N LEU A 134 -18.64 6.19 -8.18
CA LEU A 134 -17.51 5.61 -8.91
C LEU A 134 -17.83 4.23 -9.51
N LEU A 135 -18.47 3.35 -8.75
CA LEU A 135 -18.80 2.00 -9.20
C LEU A 135 -19.97 1.98 -10.20
N ALA A 136 -20.80 3.01 -10.22
CA ALA A 136 -21.89 3.17 -11.17
C ALA A 136 -21.47 3.88 -12.48
N MET A 137 -20.26 4.46 -12.53
CA MET A 137 -19.81 5.29 -13.65
C MET A 137 -19.57 4.52 -14.96
N PRO A 138 -19.07 3.26 -14.95
CA PRO A 138 -18.89 2.51 -16.17
C PRO A 138 -20.23 2.29 -16.90
N ASP A 139 -20.27 2.62 -18.20
CA ASP A 139 -21.45 2.49 -19.05
C ASP A 139 -21.89 1.03 -19.19
N ALA A 140 -23.01 0.68 -18.57
CA ALA A 140 -23.57 -0.68 -18.59
C ALA A 140 -24.07 -1.14 -19.96
N GLU A 141 -24.27 -0.24 -20.90
CA GLU A 141 -24.71 -0.59 -22.26
C GLU A 141 -23.58 -1.17 -23.11
N THR A 142 -22.32 -0.87 -22.76
CA THR A 142 -21.15 -1.36 -23.47
C THR A 142 -20.54 -2.59 -22.81
N ARG A 143 -20.05 -3.55 -23.61
CA ARG A 143 -19.29 -4.72 -23.09
C ARG A 143 -18.09 -4.31 -22.25
N LYS A 144 -17.39 -3.25 -22.67
CA LYS A 144 -16.25 -2.70 -21.94
C LYS A 144 -16.68 -2.12 -20.59
N GLY A 145 -17.75 -1.36 -20.55
CA GLY A 145 -18.26 -0.77 -19.32
C GLY A 145 -18.74 -1.83 -18.33
N ARG A 146 -19.46 -2.88 -18.77
CA ARG A 146 -19.86 -4.00 -17.91
C ARG A 146 -18.67 -4.76 -17.32
N ARG A 147 -17.62 -5.00 -18.14
CA ARG A 147 -16.35 -5.55 -17.62
C ARG A 147 -15.72 -4.64 -16.56
N ASP A 148 -15.61 -3.34 -16.87
CA ASP A 148 -14.98 -2.37 -15.98
C ASP A 148 -15.76 -2.23 -14.67
N GLN A 149 -17.10 -2.25 -14.73
CA GLN A 149 -17.97 -2.25 -13.56
C GLN A 149 -17.79 -3.49 -12.68
N ALA A 150 -17.79 -4.69 -13.27
CA ALA A 150 -17.55 -5.93 -12.54
C ALA A 150 -16.16 -5.93 -11.89
N MET A 151 -15.14 -5.45 -12.61
CA MET A 151 -13.77 -5.36 -12.14
C MET A 151 -13.61 -4.37 -10.96
N LEU A 152 -14.14 -3.16 -11.08
CA LEU A 152 -14.05 -2.13 -10.03
C LEU A 152 -14.86 -2.54 -8.80
N THR A 153 -16.03 -3.14 -8.99
CA THR A 153 -16.86 -3.66 -7.90
C THR A 153 -16.14 -4.78 -7.16
N LEU A 154 -15.54 -5.74 -7.88
CA LEU A 154 -14.77 -6.80 -7.25
C LEU A 154 -13.52 -6.26 -6.52
N LEU A 155 -12.81 -5.28 -7.10
CA LEU A 155 -11.68 -4.62 -6.46
C LEU A 155 -12.06 -4.01 -5.09
N TYR A 156 -13.18 -3.29 -5.05
CA TYR A 156 -13.70 -2.70 -3.83
C TYR A 156 -14.22 -3.76 -2.87
N ASP A 157 -15.09 -4.65 -3.32
CA ASP A 157 -15.78 -5.61 -2.46
C ASP A 157 -14.83 -6.57 -1.78
N SER A 158 -13.88 -7.15 -2.54
CA SER A 158 -12.88 -8.06 -2.00
C SER A 158 -11.74 -7.38 -1.26
N GLY A 159 -11.56 -6.08 -1.40
CA GLY A 159 -10.39 -5.35 -0.89
C GLY A 159 -9.06 -5.91 -1.42
N ALA A 160 -9.06 -6.51 -2.62
CA ALA A 160 -7.88 -7.11 -3.23
C ALA A 160 -6.77 -6.09 -3.48
N ARG A 161 -5.51 -6.55 -3.44
CA ARG A 161 -4.42 -5.76 -4.03
C ARG A 161 -4.56 -5.79 -5.56
N VAL A 162 -4.16 -4.70 -6.22
CA VAL A 162 -4.28 -4.61 -7.69
C VAL A 162 -3.59 -5.77 -8.43
N GLN A 163 -2.49 -6.27 -7.90
CA GLN A 163 -1.82 -7.43 -8.47
C GLN A 163 -2.61 -8.72 -8.25
N GLU A 164 -3.21 -8.89 -7.06
CA GLU A 164 -4.09 -10.03 -6.77
C GLU A 164 -5.27 -10.05 -7.74
N LEU A 165 -5.91 -8.89 -7.97
CA LEU A 165 -7.00 -8.77 -8.94
C LEU A 165 -6.54 -9.04 -10.38
N ALA A 166 -5.37 -8.52 -10.78
CA ALA A 166 -4.82 -8.74 -12.12
C ALA A 166 -4.51 -10.22 -12.39
N ASP A 167 -4.11 -10.96 -11.38
CA ASP A 167 -3.70 -12.36 -11.49
C ASP A 167 -4.86 -13.36 -11.33
N LEU A 168 -6.09 -12.88 -11.05
CA LEU A 168 -7.25 -13.76 -10.92
C LEU A 168 -7.56 -14.50 -12.21
N CYS A 169 -7.82 -15.78 -12.07
CA CYS A 169 -8.44 -16.63 -13.07
C CYS A 169 -9.92 -16.91 -12.72
N VAL A 170 -10.69 -17.38 -13.68
CA VAL A 170 -12.11 -17.73 -13.48
C VAL A 170 -12.27 -18.74 -12.37
N GLY A 171 -11.38 -19.73 -12.28
CA GLY A 171 -11.40 -20.78 -11.25
C GLY A 171 -11.11 -20.30 -9.82
N ASP A 172 -10.67 -19.05 -9.64
CA ASP A 172 -10.52 -18.45 -8.32
C ASP A 172 -11.85 -17.93 -7.75
N LEU A 173 -12.93 -17.91 -8.56
CA LEU A 173 -14.26 -17.52 -8.16
C LEU A 173 -15.11 -18.75 -7.82
N ARG A 174 -15.74 -18.71 -6.65
CA ARG A 174 -16.85 -19.58 -6.31
C ARG A 174 -18.10 -18.71 -6.11
N LEU A 175 -19.02 -18.76 -7.05
CA LEU A 175 -20.21 -17.89 -7.07
C LEU A 175 -21.47 -18.55 -6.53
N ASP A 176 -21.35 -19.80 -6.06
CA ASP A 176 -22.40 -20.49 -5.31
C ASP A 176 -22.30 -20.13 -3.81
N CYS A 177 -23.41 -20.27 -3.10
CA CYS A 177 -23.50 -19.90 -1.70
C CYS A 177 -22.70 -20.86 -0.79
N PRO A 178 -21.81 -20.37 0.06
CA PRO A 178 -21.37 -18.99 0.24
C PRO A 178 -20.38 -18.53 -0.87
N ALA A 179 -20.73 -17.45 -1.57
CA ALA A 179 -19.93 -16.94 -2.65
C ALA A 179 -18.63 -16.30 -2.14
N GLN A 180 -17.51 -16.61 -2.80
CA GLN A 180 -16.19 -16.15 -2.39
C GLN A 180 -15.21 -16.05 -3.55
N VAL A 181 -14.16 -15.24 -3.37
CA VAL A 181 -13.00 -15.16 -4.25
C VAL A 181 -11.75 -15.60 -3.51
N LYS A 182 -10.93 -16.42 -4.16
CA LYS A 182 -9.62 -16.87 -3.65
C LYS A 182 -8.55 -15.90 -4.15
N LEU A 183 -7.94 -15.16 -3.23
CA LEU A 183 -6.88 -14.18 -3.54
C LEU A 183 -5.52 -14.75 -3.15
N THR A 184 -4.56 -14.68 -4.08
CA THR A 184 -3.17 -15.14 -3.85
C THR A 184 -2.25 -13.93 -3.75
N GLY A 185 -1.69 -13.70 -2.56
CA GLY A 185 -0.83 -12.56 -2.25
C GLY A 185 0.67 -12.87 -2.27
N LYS A 186 1.45 -11.95 -1.73
CA LYS A 186 2.91 -12.07 -1.61
C LYS A 186 3.30 -13.36 -0.85
N GLY A 187 4.27 -14.09 -1.40
CA GLY A 187 4.72 -15.36 -0.82
C GLY A 187 3.75 -16.52 -1.05
N ARG A 188 2.89 -16.44 -2.08
CA ARG A 188 1.86 -17.46 -2.41
C ARG A 188 0.87 -17.73 -1.28
N LYS A 189 0.74 -16.80 -0.32
CA LYS A 189 -0.29 -16.91 0.71
C LYS A 189 -1.65 -16.66 0.10
N THR A 190 -2.55 -17.63 0.26
CA THR A 190 -3.93 -17.55 -0.23
C THR A 190 -4.88 -17.18 0.90
N ARG A 191 -5.95 -16.45 0.57
CA ARG A 191 -7.10 -16.21 1.42
C ARG A 191 -8.37 -16.25 0.60
N SER A 192 -9.45 -16.74 1.19
CA SER A 192 -10.80 -16.68 0.62
C SER A 192 -11.53 -15.49 1.23
N VAL A 193 -12.14 -14.68 0.37
CA VAL A 193 -12.87 -13.48 0.75
C VAL A 193 -14.32 -13.64 0.31
N PRO A 194 -15.32 -13.54 1.22
CA PRO A 194 -16.73 -13.59 0.86
C PRO A 194 -17.11 -12.37 0.00
N LEU A 195 -18.04 -12.58 -0.92
CA LEU A 195 -18.53 -11.56 -1.84
C LEU A 195 -19.98 -11.19 -1.52
N MET A 196 -20.31 -9.90 -1.70
CA MET A 196 -21.68 -9.41 -1.59
C MET A 196 -22.53 -9.91 -2.76
N ASP A 197 -23.83 -10.17 -2.54
CA ASP A 197 -24.76 -10.68 -3.54
C ASP A 197 -24.78 -9.85 -4.83
N LYS A 198 -24.73 -8.53 -4.71
CA LYS A 198 -24.67 -7.63 -5.87
C LYS A 198 -23.42 -7.82 -6.71
N THR A 199 -22.29 -8.08 -6.09
CA THR A 199 -21.02 -8.41 -6.76
C THR A 199 -21.13 -9.74 -7.49
N VAL A 200 -21.76 -10.73 -6.86
CA VAL A 200 -22.01 -12.05 -7.46
C VAL A 200 -22.84 -11.94 -8.72
N VAL A 201 -23.94 -11.17 -8.70
CA VAL A 201 -24.80 -10.94 -9.87
C VAL A 201 -24.01 -10.31 -11.01
N LEU A 202 -23.22 -9.26 -10.75
CA LEU A 202 -22.39 -8.62 -11.77
C LEU A 202 -21.36 -9.57 -12.38
N LEU A 203 -20.72 -10.40 -11.55
CA LEU A 203 -19.73 -11.37 -12.00
C LEU A 203 -20.37 -12.48 -12.82
N LYS A 204 -21.52 -13.03 -12.42
CA LYS A 204 -22.26 -14.04 -13.19
C LYS A 204 -22.65 -13.50 -14.57
N ASN A 205 -23.20 -12.29 -14.63
CA ASN A 205 -23.56 -11.66 -15.91
C ASN A 205 -22.32 -11.44 -16.80
N TYR A 206 -21.21 -10.98 -16.22
CA TYR A 206 -19.96 -10.80 -16.93
C TYR A 206 -19.40 -12.12 -17.48
N LEU A 207 -19.35 -13.18 -16.69
CA LEU A 207 -18.86 -14.50 -17.11
C LEU A 207 -19.71 -15.08 -18.22
N SER A 208 -21.04 -15.02 -18.11
CA SER A 208 -21.96 -15.50 -19.13
C SER A 208 -21.80 -14.73 -20.46
N GLU A 209 -21.70 -13.39 -20.40
CA GLU A 209 -21.45 -12.54 -21.58
C GLU A 209 -20.13 -12.89 -22.27
N GLN A 210 -19.08 -13.21 -21.50
CA GLN A 210 -17.78 -13.58 -22.06
C GLN A 210 -17.69 -15.09 -22.40
N ARG A 211 -18.73 -15.89 -22.15
CA ARG A 211 -18.77 -17.35 -22.31
C ARG A 211 -17.68 -18.05 -21.49
N LEU A 212 -17.45 -17.57 -20.28
CA LEU A 212 -16.45 -18.10 -19.34
C LEU A 212 -17.07 -18.90 -18.21
N ASP A 213 -18.34 -19.21 -18.26
CA ASP A 213 -19.14 -19.97 -17.28
C ASP A 213 -18.98 -21.50 -17.42
N THR A 214 -17.98 -21.96 -18.17
CA THR A 214 -17.68 -23.37 -18.42
C THR A 214 -16.45 -23.84 -17.63
N PRO A 215 -16.36 -25.13 -17.23
CA PRO A 215 -15.18 -25.68 -16.53
C PRO A 215 -13.87 -25.52 -17.32
N SER A 216 -13.92 -25.52 -18.65
CA SER A 216 -12.76 -25.31 -19.52
C SER A 216 -12.14 -23.92 -19.40
N SER A 217 -12.87 -22.97 -18.82
CA SER A 217 -12.43 -21.57 -18.65
C SER A 217 -11.71 -21.33 -17.32
N PHE A 218 -11.52 -22.33 -16.44
CA PHE A 218 -10.98 -22.12 -15.10
C PHE A 218 -9.61 -21.44 -15.07
N GLU A 219 -8.74 -21.74 -16.01
CA GLU A 219 -7.41 -21.12 -16.10
C GLU A 219 -7.41 -19.81 -16.90
N HIS A 220 -8.58 -19.42 -17.48
CA HIS A 220 -8.67 -18.19 -18.22
C HIS A 220 -8.56 -16.98 -17.28
N PRO A 221 -7.79 -15.94 -17.65
CA PRO A 221 -7.76 -14.70 -16.86
C PRO A 221 -9.16 -14.13 -16.68
N LEU A 222 -9.51 -13.73 -15.45
CA LEU A 222 -10.84 -13.21 -15.15
C LEU A 222 -11.10 -11.92 -15.91
N PHE A 223 -10.15 -10.98 -15.92
CA PHE A 223 -10.26 -9.72 -16.64
C PHE A 223 -9.18 -9.57 -17.70
N PHE A 224 -9.60 -9.30 -18.93
CA PHE A 224 -8.72 -9.22 -20.09
C PHE A 224 -9.09 -8.04 -21.00
N ASN A 225 -8.17 -7.65 -21.87
CA ASN A 225 -8.35 -6.59 -22.86
C ASN A 225 -9.00 -7.11 -24.14
N SER A 226 -9.23 -6.21 -25.11
CA SER A 226 -9.82 -6.57 -26.41
C SER A 226 -8.99 -7.55 -27.26
N GLN A 227 -7.72 -7.76 -26.90
CA GLN A 227 -6.83 -8.73 -27.53
C GLN A 227 -6.81 -10.10 -26.80
N GLY A 228 -7.68 -10.31 -25.82
CA GLY A 228 -7.72 -11.53 -25.00
C GLY A 228 -6.58 -11.65 -23.97
N LYS A 229 -5.70 -10.63 -23.85
CA LYS A 229 -4.61 -10.65 -22.87
C LYS A 229 -5.09 -10.13 -21.51
N LYS A 230 -4.64 -10.76 -20.43
CA LYS A 230 -5.00 -10.35 -19.08
C LYS A 230 -4.67 -8.87 -18.83
N LEU A 231 -5.51 -8.19 -18.08
CA LEU A 231 -5.27 -6.81 -17.68
C LEU A 231 -4.06 -6.73 -16.74
N SER A 232 -3.14 -5.83 -17.04
CA SER A 232 -2.02 -5.54 -16.13
C SER A 232 -2.49 -4.65 -14.97
N ARG A 233 -1.70 -4.63 -13.88
CA ARG A 233 -1.93 -3.72 -12.76
C ARG A 233 -1.99 -2.24 -13.19
N GLN A 234 -1.18 -1.85 -14.18
CA GLN A 234 -1.20 -0.50 -14.75
C GLN A 234 -2.51 -0.24 -15.52
N GLY A 235 -2.98 -1.23 -16.28
CA GLY A 235 -4.27 -1.14 -16.98
C GLY A 235 -5.44 -0.98 -16.02
N ILE A 236 -5.47 -1.75 -14.95
CA ILE A 236 -6.50 -1.63 -13.89
C ILE A 236 -6.44 -0.25 -13.22
N ALA A 237 -5.23 0.21 -12.85
CA ALA A 237 -5.04 1.52 -12.25
C ALA A 237 -5.45 2.66 -13.18
N TYR A 238 -5.17 2.53 -14.49
CA TYR A 238 -5.59 3.50 -15.51
C TYR A 238 -7.12 3.55 -15.62
N ILE A 239 -7.80 2.40 -15.67
CA ILE A 239 -9.25 2.32 -15.75
C ILE A 239 -9.89 2.97 -14.51
N LEU A 240 -9.41 2.64 -13.32
CA LEU A 240 -9.87 3.25 -12.08
C LEU A 240 -9.71 4.77 -12.11
N LYS A 241 -8.53 5.25 -12.49
CA LYS A 241 -8.23 6.69 -12.57
C LYS A 241 -9.14 7.40 -13.59
N LYS A 242 -9.41 6.78 -14.72
CA LYS A 242 -10.31 7.33 -15.75
C LYS A 242 -11.69 7.62 -15.15
N TYR A 243 -12.34 6.61 -14.55
CA TYR A 243 -13.68 6.78 -13.97
C TYR A 243 -13.69 7.67 -12.73
N ALA A 244 -12.62 7.67 -11.94
CA ALA A 244 -12.49 8.59 -10.82
C ALA A 244 -12.46 10.06 -11.27
N ASN A 245 -11.71 10.36 -12.31
CA ASN A 245 -11.68 11.72 -12.89
C ASN A 245 -13.04 12.14 -13.43
N GLU A 246 -13.78 11.23 -14.08
CA GLU A 246 -15.15 11.47 -14.56
C GLU A 246 -16.14 11.74 -13.42
N CYS A 247 -15.87 11.22 -12.21
CA CYS A 247 -16.62 11.50 -10.98
C CYS A 247 -16.14 12.74 -10.21
N GLY A 248 -15.09 13.43 -10.67
CA GLY A 248 -14.48 14.53 -9.94
C GLY A 248 -13.67 14.09 -8.70
N ILE A 249 -13.22 12.84 -8.66
CA ILE A 249 -12.42 12.27 -7.57
C ILE A 249 -10.93 12.38 -7.93
N ASP A 250 -10.23 13.35 -7.37
CA ASP A 250 -8.87 13.73 -7.83
C ASP A 250 -7.78 12.70 -7.53
N LYS A 251 -7.87 11.94 -6.46
CA LYS A 251 -6.71 11.14 -5.97
C LYS A 251 -7.11 9.78 -5.44
N ILE A 252 -7.59 8.91 -6.30
CA ILE A 252 -7.79 7.51 -5.94
C ILE A 252 -6.81 6.58 -6.65
N SER A 253 -6.34 5.59 -5.93
CA SER A 253 -5.51 4.50 -6.46
C SER A 253 -6.13 3.15 -6.09
N PRO A 254 -5.73 2.04 -6.71
CA PRO A 254 -6.18 0.72 -6.28
C PRO A 254 -5.90 0.43 -4.80
N HIS A 255 -4.82 0.99 -4.25
CA HIS A 255 -4.53 0.89 -2.82
C HIS A 255 -5.51 1.76 -2.01
N GLY A 256 -5.87 2.93 -2.52
CA GLY A 256 -6.91 3.79 -1.94
C GLY A 256 -8.28 3.12 -1.91
N MET A 257 -8.68 2.38 -2.96
CA MET A 257 -9.93 1.58 -2.97
C MET A 257 -9.94 0.51 -1.88
N ARG A 258 -8.83 -0.18 -1.70
CA ARG A 258 -8.66 -1.16 -0.61
C ARG A 258 -8.70 -0.48 0.77
N HIS A 259 -8.10 0.70 0.91
CA HIS A 259 -8.16 1.51 2.11
C HIS A 259 -9.60 1.96 2.41
N THR A 260 -10.33 2.38 1.37
CA THR A 260 -11.77 2.73 1.45
C THR A 260 -12.58 1.54 1.99
N LYS A 261 -12.40 0.33 1.44
CA LYS A 261 -13.09 -0.87 1.98
C LYS A 261 -12.76 -1.12 3.45
N ALA A 262 -11.49 -0.98 3.83
CA ALA A 262 -11.06 -1.12 5.21
C ALA A 262 -11.75 -0.11 6.14
N MET A 263 -11.84 1.15 5.71
CA MET A 263 -12.51 2.21 6.48
C MET A 263 -14.00 1.96 6.60
N HIS A 264 -14.69 1.57 5.51
CA HIS A 264 -16.12 1.24 5.57
C HIS A 264 -16.41 0.05 6.47
N LEU A 265 -15.56 -1.01 6.45
CA LEU A 265 -15.70 -2.13 7.40
C LEU A 265 -15.48 -1.67 8.85
N THR A 266 -14.55 -0.74 9.06
CA THR A 266 -14.29 -0.16 10.37
C THR A 266 -15.49 0.70 10.86
N GLU A 267 -16.07 1.51 9.97
CA GLU A 267 -17.24 2.34 10.27
C GLU A 267 -18.51 1.51 10.51
N ALA A 268 -18.58 0.32 9.90
CA ALA A 268 -19.61 -0.67 10.16
C ALA A 268 -19.39 -1.50 11.45
N ASP A 269 -18.41 -1.10 12.29
CA ASP A 269 -18.10 -1.75 13.58
C ASP A 269 -17.64 -3.22 13.45
N VAL A 270 -17.05 -3.58 12.30
CA VAL A 270 -16.48 -4.92 12.09
C VAL A 270 -15.21 -5.07 12.92
N ASN A 271 -15.08 -6.22 13.60
CA ASN A 271 -13.91 -6.50 14.45
C ASN A 271 -12.60 -6.36 13.65
N PRO A 272 -11.60 -5.59 14.15
CA PRO A 272 -10.31 -5.40 13.49
C PRO A 272 -9.57 -6.69 13.11
N ILE A 273 -9.76 -7.77 13.85
CA ILE A 273 -9.17 -9.08 13.52
C ILE A 273 -9.75 -9.61 12.20
N PHE A 274 -11.08 -9.52 12.01
CA PHE A 274 -11.71 -9.89 10.75
C PHE A 274 -11.27 -9.00 9.59
N ILE A 275 -11.13 -7.68 9.82
CA ILE A 275 -10.62 -6.75 8.79
C ILE A 275 -9.20 -7.13 8.38
N ARG A 276 -8.32 -7.46 9.35
CA ARG A 276 -6.97 -7.95 9.10
C ARG A 276 -6.98 -9.19 8.22
N ASP A 277 -7.76 -10.19 8.60
CA ASP A 277 -7.81 -11.48 7.90
C ASP A 277 -8.45 -11.33 6.51
N PHE A 278 -9.52 -10.55 6.41
CA PHE A 278 -10.18 -10.19 5.15
C PHE A 278 -9.20 -9.53 4.17
N LEU A 279 -8.44 -8.57 4.64
CA LEU A 279 -7.44 -7.88 3.82
C LEU A 279 -6.15 -8.70 3.64
N GLY A 280 -5.87 -9.70 4.47
CA GLY A 280 -4.62 -10.45 4.46
C GLY A 280 -3.43 -9.57 4.86
N HIS A 281 -3.57 -8.80 5.94
CA HIS A 281 -2.47 -8.08 6.57
C HIS A 281 -1.69 -9.03 7.46
N THR A 282 -0.37 -9.09 7.27
CA THR A 282 0.52 -9.92 8.10
C THR A 282 0.77 -9.31 9.48
N ASP A 283 0.55 -8.00 9.64
CA ASP A 283 0.80 -7.26 10.86
C ASP A 283 -0.48 -6.52 11.31
N LEU A 284 -0.87 -6.68 12.57
CA LEU A 284 -1.98 -5.96 13.21
C LEU A 284 -1.77 -4.44 13.19
N LYS A 285 -0.52 -3.97 13.26
CA LYS A 285 -0.20 -2.54 13.23
C LYS A 285 -0.76 -1.82 12.01
N VAL A 286 -0.89 -2.50 10.87
CA VAL A 286 -1.51 -1.95 9.66
C VAL A 286 -3.00 -1.77 9.86
N THR A 287 -3.67 -2.66 10.59
CA THR A 287 -5.11 -2.60 10.87
C THR A 287 -5.42 -1.64 12.02
N GLU A 288 -4.50 -1.47 12.99
CA GLU A 288 -4.63 -0.48 14.07
C GLU A 288 -4.70 0.97 13.56
N ILE A 289 -4.15 1.25 12.38
CA ILE A 289 -4.26 2.58 11.76
C ILE A 289 -5.73 2.92 11.51
N TYR A 290 -6.54 1.95 11.12
CA TYR A 290 -7.97 2.14 10.87
C TYR A 290 -8.76 2.37 12.17
N SER A 291 -8.46 1.62 13.24
CA SER A 291 -9.14 1.76 14.53
C SER A 291 -8.80 3.08 15.24
N LYS A 292 -7.63 3.67 14.97
CA LYS A 292 -7.23 4.97 15.54
C LYS A 292 -7.87 6.17 14.85
N THR A 293 -8.40 6.01 13.65
CA THR A 293 -8.81 7.14 12.79
C THR A 293 -10.28 7.52 12.95
N SER A 294 -11.15 6.64 13.43
CA SER A 294 -12.59 6.91 13.50
C SER A 294 -13.02 7.48 14.86
N ILE A 295 -13.14 8.82 14.93
CA ILE A 295 -13.79 9.52 16.06
C ILE A 295 -15.25 9.08 16.20
N LYS A 296 -15.92 8.73 15.09
CA LYS A 296 -17.31 8.27 15.03
C LYS A 296 -17.51 6.95 15.80
N MET A 297 -16.55 6.00 15.68
CA MET A 297 -16.58 4.75 16.45
C MET A 297 -16.36 4.98 17.95
N LYS A 298 -15.44 5.88 18.31
CA LYS A 298 -15.18 6.22 19.71
C LYS A 298 -16.44 6.80 20.36
N LYS A 299 -17.14 7.67 19.63
CA LYS A 299 -18.42 8.24 20.09
C LYS A 299 -19.52 7.18 20.18
N ALA A 300 -19.66 6.31 19.17
CA ALA A 300 -20.63 5.21 19.19
C ALA A 300 -20.36 4.21 20.32
N ALA A 301 -19.10 3.91 20.62
CA ALA A 301 -18.72 3.07 21.77
C ALA A 301 -19.09 3.72 23.11
N LEU A 302 -18.87 5.04 23.24
CA LEU A 302 -19.31 5.80 24.43
C LEU A 302 -20.82 5.85 24.54
N ASP A 303 -21.54 6.01 23.43
CA ASP A 303 -23.00 6.04 23.41
C ASP A 303 -23.63 4.67 23.75
N LYS A 304 -22.97 3.56 23.33
CA LYS A 304 -23.34 2.20 23.76
C LYS A 304 -23.11 1.97 25.26
N MET A 305 -22.10 2.58 25.87
CA MET A 305 -21.88 2.51 27.32
C MET A 305 -22.96 3.26 28.09
N LYS A 306 -23.53 4.35 27.57
CA LYS A 306 -24.60 5.11 28.18
C LYS A 306 -25.91 4.32 28.31
N SER A 307 -26.15 3.34 27.44
CA SER A 307 -27.36 2.52 27.46
C SER A 307 -27.36 1.34 28.43
N GLY A 308 -26.22 1.06 29.11
CA GLY A 308 -26.06 -0.18 29.86
C GLY A 308 -25.74 -0.07 31.35
N LYS A 309 -24.89 0.83 31.76
CA LYS A 309 -24.56 1.18 33.17
C LYS A 309 -23.82 2.51 33.17
N ASP A 310 -24.53 3.58 33.32
CA ASP A 310 -23.90 4.88 33.53
C ASP A 310 -23.29 4.90 34.93
N VAL A 311 -21.96 4.74 34.97
CA VAL A 311 -21.16 4.80 36.22
C VAL A 311 -20.92 6.26 36.60
N ILE A 312 -21.26 7.19 35.69
CA ILE A 312 -21.12 8.63 35.93
C ILE A 312 -22.39 9.12 36.60
N PRO A 313 -22.30 9.72 37.80
CA PRO A 313 -23.48 10.24 38.50
C PRO A 313 -24.25 11.24 37.62
N GLU A 314 -25.58 11.08 37.50
CA GLU A 314 -26.44 12.02 36.76
C GLU A 314 -26.55 13.40 37.44
N LYS A 315 -26.06 13.56 38.68
CA LYS A 315 -26.06 14.88 39.31
C LYS A 315 -24.95 15.72 38.66
N PRO A 316 -25.31 16.83 37.98
CA PRO A 316 -24.31 17.79 37.59
C PRO A 316 -23.50 18.16 38.82
N LEU A 317 -22.16 18.09 38.71
CA LEU A 317 -21.31 18.72 39.72
C LEU A 317 -21.84 20.13 39.89
N LYS A 318 -22.11 20.53 41.14
CA LYS A 318 -22.57 21.90 41.45
C LYS A 318 -21.73 22.88 40.64
N ASP A 319 -22.40 23.75 39.94
CA ASP A 319 -21.73 24.79 39.20
C ASP A 319 -21.03 25.69 40.22
N TRP A 320 -19.70 25.57 40.25
CA TRP A 320 -18.83 26.31 41.17
C TRP A 320 -18.94 27.82 41.00
N THR A 321 -19.50 28.27 39.87
CA THR A 321 -19.76 29.68 39.60
C THR A 321 -20.99 30.23 40.33
N GLU A 322 -21.88 29.37 40.79
CA GLU A 322 -23.08 29.78 41.56
C GLU A 322 -22.93 29.63 43.10
N ASP A 323 -21.83 29.01 43.55
CA ASP A 323 -21.59 28.87 44.99
C ASP A 323 -20.91 30.13 45.56
N LYS A 324 -21.76 31.13 45.88
CA LYS A 324 -21.32 32.38 46.50
C LYS A 324 -20.52 32.17 47.77
N SER A 325 -20.77 31.10 48.52
CA SER A 325 -20.04 30.78 49.77
C SER A 325 -18.58 30.43 49.54
N LEU A 326 -18.26 29.73 48.45
CA LEU A 326 -16.87 29.38 48.07
C LEU A 326 -16.14 30.60 47.52
N LEU A 327 -16.80 31.41 46.72
CA LEU A 327 -16.25 32.67 46.20
C LEU A 327 -15.99 33.68 47.31
N ASP A 328 -16.89 33.78 48.27
CA ASP A 328 -16.69 34.63 49.45
C ASP A 328 -15.57 34.14 50.35
N TRP A 329 -15.47 32.83 50.52
CA TRP A 329 -14.33 32.23 51.22
C TRP A 329 -12.98 32.44 50.52
N LEU A 330 -12.93 32.27 49.21
CA LEU A 330 -11.73 32.53 48.38
C LEU A 330 -11.35 34.02 48.39
N ASN A 331 -12.33 34.94 48.38
CA ASN A 331 -12.07 36.36 48.44
C ASN A 331 -11.64 36.80 49.88
N GLY A 332 -11.97 36.00 50.91
CA GLY A 332 -11.54 36.21 52.29
C GLY A 332 -10.10 35.81 52.56
N LEU A 333 -9.47 35.04 51.67
CA LEU A 333 -8.06 34.67 51.77
C LEU A 333 -7.17 35.81 51.23
N LYS A 334 -7.27 37.02 51.79
CA LYS A 334 -6.30 38.08 51.53
C LYS A 334 -5.07 37.83 52.43
N HIS A 335 -3.94 37.60 51.73
CA HIS A 335 -2.62 37.85 52.33
C HIS A 335 -2.25 39.30 52.21
#